data_b250ea1dfbf4adda1757ab81f3c194e4
#
_entry.id   b250ea1dfbf4adda1757ab81f3c194e4
#
_cell.length_a   1.000
_cell.length_b   1.000
_cell.length_c   1.000
_cell.angle_alpha   90.00
_cell.angle_beta   90.00
_cell.angle_gamma   90.00
#
_symmetry.space_group_name_H-M   'P 1'
#
loop_
_entity.id
_entity.type
_entity.pdbx_description
1 polymer ?
#
loop_
_entity_poly.entity_id
_entity_poly.type
_entity_poly.pdbx_seq_one_letter_code
_entity_poly.pdbx_strand_id
1 'polypeptide(L)'
;SAASDVYKRQDPNVYTIDNYVTKEECEHMIKLGKENLIDSVVSDDKGGYKSVGRTSKTNWIDHFHDSITTSLALKISNQVGIPIENAEKFQIVYYGVNNEYRAHYDSWDNDGSEKSLRCVKYGGPRLTTALVYLNTVEEGGSTRFTKLNKEVSAVQGKLLVFDNVYKNTINKHHLSEHAGMPVKPLQPYSPNAHR
;
A
#
# COMPACT_ATOMS: atom_id res chain seq x y z
N SER A 1 17.76 10.83 -20.10
CA SER A 1 16.85 9.90 -19.39
C SER A 1 17.53 9.52 -18.09
N ALA A 2 17.08 10.06 -16.99
CA ALA A 2 17.52 9.61 -15.67
C ALA A 2 17.08 8.15 -15.53
N ALA A 3 18.04 7.26 -15.32
CA ALA A 3 17.76 5.89 -14.96
C ALA A 3 16.99 5.93 -13.63
N SER A 4 15.73 5.49 -13.64
CA SER A 4 14.99 5.28 -12.41
C SER A 4 15.75 4.25 -11.59
N ASP A 5 16.08 4.56 -10.34
CA ASP A 5 16.60 3.57 -9.39
C ASP A 5 15.50 2.55 -9.14
N VAL A 6 15.47 1.52 -9.99
CA VAL A 6 14.56 0.39 -9.84
C VAL A 6 15.15 -0.52 -8.79
N TYR A 7 14.70 -0.36 -7.53
CA TYR A 7 14.98 -1.38 -6.54
C TYR A 7 14.22 -2.65 -6.96
N LYS A 8 14.97 -3.73 -7.15
CA LYS A 8 14.41 -5.03 -7.49
C LYS A 8 14.99 -6.13 -6.60
N ARG A 9 14.09 -6.83 -5.88
CA ARG A 9 14.38 -8.08 -5.19
C ARG A 9 13.50 -9.18 -5.80
N GLN A 10 14.00 -10.39 -5.91
CA GLN A 10 13.29 -11.49 -6.59
C GLN A 10 12.55 -12.47 -5.67
N ASP A 11 12.85 -12.48 -4.35
CA ASP A 11 12.18 -13.39 -3.41
C ASP A 11 12.10 -12.78 -1.99
N PRO A 12 10.94 -12.30 -1.57
CA PRO A 12 9.77 -12.04 -2.40
C PRO A 12 10.10 -11.05 -3.52
N ASN A 13 9.33 -11.07 -4.62
CA ASN A 13 9.48 -10.04 -5.63
C ASN A 13 9.04 -8.70 -5.02
N VAL A 14 9.95 -7.73 -4.99
CA VAL A 14 9.70 -6.35 -4.53
C VAL A 14 10.35 -5.40 -5.50
N TYR A 15 9.60 -4.47 -6.06
CA TYR A 15 10.14 -3.44 -6.94
C TYR A 15 9.37 -2.13 -6.86
N THR A 16 10.02 -1.06 -7.28
CA THR A 16 9.42 0.27 -7.40
C THR A 16 9.54 0.79 -8.82
N ILE A 17 8.60 1.63 -9.23
CA ILE A 17 8.64 2.40 -10.47
C ILE A 17 8.36 3.85 -10.12
N ASP A 18 9.35 4.73 -10.35
CA ASP A 18 9.18 6.16 -10.12
C ASP A 18 8.35 6.79 -11.24
N ASN A 19 7.62 7.86 -10.90
CA ASN A 19 6.77 8.60 -11.84
C ASN A 19 5.78 7.70 -12.61
N TYR A 20 5.31 6.64 -11.97
CA TYR A 20 4.37 5.70 -12.57
C TYR A 20 2.97 6.30 -12.70
N VAL A 21 2.56 7.09 -11.72
CA VAL A 21 1.30 7.82 -11.67
C VAL A 21 1.60 9.31 -11.81
N THR A 22 0.88 10.00 -12.70
CA THR A 22 1.09 11.44 -12.91
C THR A 22 0.65 12.25 -11.69
N LYS A 23 1.12 13.48 -11.60
CA LYS A 23 0.71 14.41 -10.54
C LYS A 23 -0.80 14.64 -10.55
N GLU A 24 -1.37 14.84 -11.73
CA GLU A 24 -2.80 15.06 -11.93
C GLU A 24 -3.64 13.86 -11.49
N GLU A 25 -3.20 12.64 -11.85
CA GLU A 25 -3.84 11.40 -11.39
C GLU A 25 -3.74 11.26 -9.86
N CYS A 26 -2.58 11.56 -9.26
CA CYS A 26 -2.42 11.55 -7.81
C CYS A 26 -3.37 12.55 -7.12
N GLU A 27 -3.44 13.78 -7.60
CA GLU A 27 -4.31 14.81 -7.05
C GLU A 27 -5.78 14.43 -7.16
N HIS A 28 -6.19 13.82 -8.27
CA HIS A 28 -7.53 13.29 -8.47
C HIS A 28 -7.87 12.21 -7.43
N MET A 29 -6.97 11.23 -7.24
CA MET A 29 -7.17 10.16 -6.25
C MET A 29 -7.22 10.70 -4.82
N ILE A 30 -6.40 11.70 -4.48
CA ILE A 30 -6.46 12.38 -3.18
C ILE A 30 -7.82 13.06 -2.98
N LYS A 31 -8.34 13.74 -3.98
CA LYS A 31 -9.64 14.40 -3.92
C LYS A 31 -10.75 13.38 -3.63
N LEU A 32 -10.81 12.30 -4.39
CA LEU A 32 -11.77 11.22 -4.16
C LEU A 32 -11.63 10.59 -2.77
N GLY A 33 -10.38 10.37 -2.33
CA GLY A 33 -10.10 9.79 -1.02
C GLY A 33 -10.65 10.61 0.14
N LYS A 34 -10.58 11.94 0.03
CA LYS A 34 -11.04 12.86 1.10
C LYS A 34 -12.54 12.92 1.30
N GLU A 35 -13.34 12.49 0.35
CA GLU A 35 -14.79 12.65 0.39
C GLU A 35 -15.45 11.87 1.54
N ASN A 36 -14.98 10.67 1.85
CA ASN A 36 -15.56 9.78 2.86
C ASN A 36 -14.50 9.01 3.66
N LEU A 37 -13.60 9.72 4.33
CA LEU A 37 -12.59 9.08 5.17
C LEU A 37 -13.20 8.54 6.47
N ILE A 38 -13.05 7.24 6.68
CA ILE A 38 -13.40 6.56 7.94
C ILE A 38 -12.14 5.96 8.57
N ASP A 39 -12.17 5.73 9.88
CA ASP A 39 -11.06 5.07 10.56
C ASP A 39 -10.82 3.69 9.96
N SER A 40 -9.56 3.38 9.67
CA SER A 40 -9.16 2.09 9.12
C SER A 40 -9.36 0.98 10.15
N VAL A 41 -9.74 -0.20 9.67
CA VAL A 41 -9.92 -1.39 10.50
C VAL A 41 -8.89 -2.46 10.14
N VAL A 42 -8.60 -3.33 11.09
CA VAL A 42 -7.79 -4.54 10.90
C VAL A 42 -8.72 -5.75 10.86
N SER A 43 -8.51 -6.63 9.90
CA SER A 43 -9.31 -7.84 9.76
C SER A 43 -8.94 -8.89 10.80
N ASP A 44 -9.96 -9.48 11.43
CA ASP A 44 -9.84 -10.62 12.35
C ASP A 44 -10.88 -11.70 12.03
N ASP A 45 -11.01 -12.70 12.89
CA ASP A 45 -11.98 -13.80 12.72
C ASP A 45 -13.44 -13.32 12.79
N LYS A 46 -13.71 -12.22 13.46
CA LYS A 46 -15.07 -11.65 13.62
C LYS A 46 -15.43 -10.58 12.58
N GLY A 47 -14.50 -10.26 11.65
CA GLY A 47 -14.74 -9.26 10.59
C GLY A 47 -13.68 -8.19 10.55
N GLY A 48 -13.74 -7.20 11.40
CA GLY A 48 -12.76 -6.13 11.49
C GLY A 48 -12.93 -5.32 12.76
N TYR A 49 -11.83 -4.81 13.29
CA TYR A 49 -11.82 -3.97 14.49
C TYR A 49 -10.84 -2.81 14.34
N LYS A 50 -11.07 -1.75 15.12
CA LYS A 50 -10.11 -0.65 15.25
C LYS A 50 -8.92 -1.14 16.08
N SER A 51 -7.71 -0.93 15.55
CA SER A 51 -6.47 -1.32 16.21
C SER A 51 -5.62 -0.10 16.52
N VAL A 52 -5.02 -0.08 17.71
CA VAL A 52 -4.01 0.93 18.05
C VAL A 52 -2.77 0.85 17.17
N GLY A 53 -2.55 -0.27 16.50
CA GLY A 53 -1.47 -0.46 15.53
C GLY A 53 -1.77 0.05 14.13
N ARG A 54 -3.01 0.50 13.86
CA ARG A 54 -3.41 1.09 12.58
C ARG A 54 -4.24 2.34 12.83
N THR A 55 -3.61 3.50 12.73
CA THR A 55 -4.21 4.79 13.09
C THR A 55 -4.60 5.64 11.88
N SER A 56 -4.51 5.07 10.69
CA SER A 56 -4.89 5.71 9.42
C SER A 56 -6.41 5.81 9.24
N LYS A 57 -6.81 6.59 8.23
CA LYS A 57 -8.18 6.62 7.71
C LYS A 57 -8.24 6.08 6.30
N THR A 58 -9.36 5.53 5.90
CA THR A 58 -9.54 4.85 4.62
C THR A 58 -10.81 5.29 3.92
N ASN A 59 -10.74 5.38 2.59
CA ASN A 59 -11.90 5.41 1.69
C ASN A 59 -11.71 4.38 0.58
N TRP A 60 -12.77 3.66 0.21
CA TRP A 60 -12.77 2.65 -0.84
C TRP A 60 -13.43 3.22 -2.09
N ILE A 61 -12.70 3.19 -3.21
CA ILE A 61 -13.15 3.72 -4.50
C ILE A 61 -13.22 2.58 -5.52
N ASP A 62 -14.33 2.53 -6.25
CA ASP A 62 -14.50 1.57 -7.33
C ASP A 62 -13.52 1.83 -8.47
N HIS A 63 -13.01 0.77 -9.11
CA HIS A 63 -12.11 0.91 -10.25
C HIS A 63 -12.74 1.65 -11.43
N PHE A 64 -14.04 1.50 -11.60
CA PHE A 64 -14.81 2.10 -12.68
C PHE A 64 -15.59 3.35 -12.26
N HIS A 65 -15.13 4.04 -11.20
CA HIS A 65 -15.77 5.25 -10.71
C HIS A 65 -15.78 6.37 -11.77
N ASP A 66 -14.67 6.56 -12.46
CA ASP A 66 -14.52 7.51 -13.58
C ASP A 66 -13.41 7.06 -14.55
N SER A 67 -13.13 7.87 -15.57
CA SER A 67 -12.12 7.52 -16.59
C SER A 67 -10.71 7.45 -16.03
N ILE A 68 -10.37 8.27 -15.04
CA ILE A 68 -9.03 8.30 -14.42
C ILE A 68 -8.83 7.05 -13.57
N THR A 69 -9.78 6.73 -12.69
CA THR A 69 -9.71 5.53 -11.87
C THR A 69 -9.68 4.26 -12.72
N THR A 70 -10.48 4.21 -13.79
CA THR A 70 -10.50 3.09 -14.73
C THR A 70 -9.14 2.91 -15.43
N SER A 71 -8.59 4.00 -15.98
CA SER A 71 -7.29 3.98 -16.66
C SER A 71 -6.17 3.52 -15.72
N LEU A 72 -6.14 4.07 -14.50
CA LEU A 72 -5.14 3.72 -13.49
C LEU A 72 -5.25 2.26 -13.06
N ALA A 73 -6.46 1.76 -12.82
CA ALA A 73 -6.70 0.38 -12.44
C ALA A 73 -6.23 -0.60 -13.51
N LEU A 74 -6.57 -0.36 -14.77
CA LEU A 74 -6.12 -1.18 -15.91
C LEU A 74 -4.60 -1.13 -16.08
N LYS A 75 -3.99 0.04 -15.93
CA LYS A 75 -2.54 0.22 -16.00
C LYS A 75 -1.82 -0.61 -14.94
N ILE A 76 -2.29 -0.58 -13.69
CA ILE A 76 -1.71 -1.36 -12.59
C ILE A 76 -1.95 -2.85 -12.81
N SER A 77 -3.16 -3.26 -13.22
CA SER A 77 -3.49 -4.65 -13.56
C SER A 77 -2.53 -5.22 -14.60
N ASN A 78 -2.28 -4.49 -15.68
CA ASN A 78 -1.31 -4.87 -16.71
C ASN A 78 0.11 -4.96 -16.15
N GLN A 79 0.52 -4.02 -15.28
CA GLN A 79 1.85 -3.98 -14.68
C GLN A 79 2.13 -5.22 -13.81
N VAL A 80 1.16 -5.63 -13.01
CA VAL A 80 1.31 -6.80 -12.11
C VAL A 80 0.97 -8.12 -12.81
N GLY A 81 0.37 -8.08 -13.99
CA GLY A 81 -0.01 -9.25 -14.77
C GLY A 81 -1.17 -10.05 -14.16
N ILE A 82 -2.05 -9.38 -13.39
CA ILE A 82 -3.22 -9.99 -12.75
C ILE A 82 -4.48 -9.29 -13.29
N PRO A 83 -5.49 -10.02 -13.76
CA PRO A 83 -6.73 -9.44 -14.24
C PRO A 83 -7.41 -8.54 -13.20
N ILE A 84 -7.99 -7.42 -13.67
CA ILE A 84 -8.63 -6.43 -12.79
C ILE A 84 -9.78 -7.01 -11.97
N GLU A 85 -10.45 -8.04 -12.48
CA GLU A 85 -11.53 -8.76 -11.79
C GLU A 85 -11.07 -9.40 -10.48
N ASN A 86 -9.77 -9.67 -10.35
CA ASN A 86 -9.15 -10.24 -9.16
C ASN A 86 -8.63 -9.17 -8.20
N ALA A 87 -8.76 -7.89 -8.53
CA ALA A 87 -8.29 -6.81 -7.70
C ALA A 87 -9.37 -6.34 -6.71
N GLU A 88 -8.99 -6.10 -5.47
CA GLU A 88 -9.80 -5.34 -4.52
C GLU A 88 -9.94 -3.89 -5.03
N LYS A 89 -11.06 -3.23 -4.68
CA LYS A 89 -11.24 -1.80 -4.96
C LYS A 89 -10.04 -0.98 -4.48
N PHE A 90 -9.84 0.19 -5.05
CA PHE A 90 -8.83 1.10 -4.53
C PHE A 90 -9.10 1.41 -3.06
N GLN A 91 -8.11 1.15 -2.23
CA GLN A 91 -8.10 1.57 -0.84
C GLN A 91 -7.23 2.82 -0.73
N ILE A 92 -7.85 4.00 -0.66
CA ILE A 92 -7.13 5.24 -0.43
C ILE A 92 -6.95 5.40 1.07
N VAL A 93 -5.69 5.41 1.50
CA VAL A 93 -5.32 5.47 2.92
C VAL A 93 -4.68 6.81 3.23
N TYR A 94 -5.20 7.49 4.23
CA TYR A 94 -4.69 8.75 4.73
C TYR A 94 -3.97 8.55 6.08
N TYR A 95 -2.74 9.04 6.14
CA TYR A 95 -1.92 9.09 7.36
C TYR A 95 -1.68 10.54 7.75
N GLY A 96 -2.28 10.99 8.85
CA GLY A 96 -1.92 12.25 9.49
C GLY A 96 -0.58 12.14 10.23
N VAL A 97 -0.12 13.26 10.78
CA VAL A 97 1.09 13.30 11.62
C VAL A 97 0.98 12.28 12.76
N ASN A 98 2.02 11.52 12.99
CA ASN A 98 2.12 10.41 13.94
C ASN A 98 1.23 9.20 13.62
N ASN A 99 0.47 9.21 12.53
CA ASN A 99 -0.26 8.02 12.12
C ASN A 99 0.69 6.98 11.51
N GLU A 100 0.40 5.73 11.79
CA GLU A 100 1.21 4.58 11.40
C GLU A 100 0.33 3.36 11.07
N TYR A 101 0.94 2.38 10.42
CA TYR A 101 0.46 1.01 10.39
C TYR A 101 1.61 0.08 10.78
N ARG A 102 1.53 -0.47 12.00
CA ARG A 102 2.58 -1.34 12.54
C ARG A 102 2.80 -2.56 11.68
N ALA A 103 3.91 -3.24 11.90
CA ALA A 103 4.32 -4.41 11.14
C ALA A 103 3.18 -5.45 11.03
N HIS A 104 2.87 -5.82 9.80
CA HIS A 104 1.79 -6.74 9.46
C HIS A 104 2.08 -7.44 8.13
N TYR A 105 1.26 -8.43 7.82
CA TYR A 105 1.19 -9.09 6.52
C TYR A 105 -0.11 -8.71 5.83
N ASP A 106 -0.07 -8.47 4.53
CA ASP A 106 -1.29 -8.25 3.74
C ASP A 106 -2.03 -9.57 3.47
N SER A 107 -1.28 -10.67 3.31
CA SER A 107 -1.84 -12.01 3.24
C SER A 107 -1.96 -12.64 4.63
N TRP A 108 -2.56 -13.80 4.73
CA TRP A 108 -2.79 -14.54 5.96
C TRP A 108 -2.41 -16.01 5.78
N ASP A 109 -2.34 -16.75 6.89
CA ASP A 109 -2.11 -18.16 6.86
C ASP A 109 -3.36 -18.92 6.40
N ASN A 110 -3.18 -19.90 5.51
CA ASN A 110 -4.26 -20.76 5.06
C ASN A 110 -4.39 -21.96 6.02
N ASP A 111 -4.78 -21.67 7.25
CA ASP A 111 -4.75 -22.57 8.40
C ASP A 111 -6.12 -23.15 8.77
N GLY A 112 -7.16 -22.89 7.96
CA GLY A 112 -8.53 -23.32 8.23
C GLY A 112 -9.25 -22.49 9.30
N SER A 113 -8.66 -21.41 9.82
CA SER A 113 -9.33 -20.46 10.70
C SER A 113 -10.56 -19.82 10.04
N GLU A 114 -11.48 -19.29 10.83
CA GLU A 114 -12.67 -18.56 10.30
C GLU A 114 -12.27 -17.41 9.37
N LYS A 115 -11.17 -16.72 9.69
CA LYS A 115 -10.60 -15.70 8.82
C LYS A 115 -10.14 -16.29 7.49
N SER A 116 -9.38 -17.38 7.52
CA SER A 116 -8.88 -18.06 6.32
C SER A 116 -10.05 -18.53 5.43
N LEU A 117 -11.05 -19.19 6.01
CA LEU A 117 -12.22 -19.69 5.28
C LEU A 117 -13.04 -18.53 4.68
N ARG A 118 -13.23 -17.43 5.41
CA ARG A 118 -13.93 -16.25 4.91
C ARG A 118 -13.17 -15.63 3.73
N CYS A 119 -11.87 -15.52 3.83
CA CYS A 119 -11.04 -14.96 2.76
C CYS A 119 -11.07 -15.82 1.49
N VAL A 120 -11.05 -17.14 1.62
CA VAL A 120 -11.23 -18.06 0.48
C VAL A 120 -12.59 -17.84 -0.19
N LYS A 121 -13.64 -17.64 0.59
CA LYS A 121 -14.99 -17.39 0.08
C LYS A 121 -15.10 -16.09 -0.72
N TYR A 122 -14.34 -15.07 -0.38
CA TYR A 122 -14.40 -13.74 -1.00
C TYR A 122 -13.27 -13.43 -1.98
N GLY A 123 -12.61 -14.42 -2.54
CA GLY A 123 -11.61 -14.25 -3.58
C GLY A 123 -10.23 -14.80 -3.28
N GLY A 124 -10.03 -15.38 -2.10
CA GLY A 124 -8.77 -15.99 -1.72
C GLY A 124 -7.77 -15.01 -1.09
N PRO A 125 -6.53 -15.47 -0.87
CA PRO A 125 -5.49 -14.65 -0.25
C PRO A 125 -5.01 -13.54 -1.19
N ARG A 126 -4.58 -12.43 -0.61
CA ARG A 126 -3.91 -11.36 -1.33
C ARG A 126 -2.55 -11.85 -1.82
N LEU A 127 -2.41 -12.06 -3.11
CA LEU A 127 -1.18 -12.58 -3.72
C LEU A 127 -0.12 -11.49 -3.86
N THR A 128 -0.55 -10.31 -4.30
CA THR A 128 0.33 -9.18 -4.63
C THR A 128 -0.30 -7.88 -4.11
N THR A 129 0.53 -7.00 -3.59
CA THR A 129 0.14 -5.63 -3.25
C THR A 129 0.78 -4.66 -4.23
N ALA A 130 -0.04 -3.77 -4.77
CA ALA A 130 0.38 -2.61 -5.55
C ALA A 130 0.00 -1.34 -4.77
N LEU A 131 0.99 -0.59 -4.32
CA LEU A 131 0.83 0.60 -3.50
C LEU A 131 1.36 1.81 -4.25
N VAL A 132 0.54 2.84 -4.39
CA VAL A 132 0.94 4.12 -5.00
C VAL A 132 1.04 5.19 -3.91
N TYR A 133 2.16 5.91 -3.89
CA TYR A 133 2.30 7.09 -3.04
C TYR A 133 1.70 8.30 -3.77
N LEU A 134 0.58 8.81 -3.28
CA LEU A 134 -0.17 9.90 -3.92
C LEU A 134 0.42 11.28 -3.65
N ASN A 135 1.24 11.42 -2.60
CA ASN A 135 2.00 12.63 -2.31
C ASN A 135 3.36 12.29 -1.72
N THR A 136 4.28 13.22 -1.80
CA THR A 136 5.58 13.11 -1.14
C THR A 136 5.45 13.42 0.34
N VAL A 137 6.08 12.60 1.17
CA VAL A 137 6.24 12.82 2.61
C VAL A 137 7.72 13.01 2.89
N GLU A 138 8.10 14.19 3.39
CA GLU A 138 9.50 14.55 3.56
C GLU A 138 10.15 13.80 4.72
N GLU A 139 9.41 13.61 5.83
CA GLU A 139 9.92 12.86 6.98
C GLU A 139 8.95 11.80 7.45
N GLY A 140 9.42 10.57 7.55
CA GLY A 140 8.59 9.40 7.87
C GLY A 140 7.72 8.95 6.69
N GLY A 141 6.58 8.34 6.98
CA GLY A 141 5.59 7.93 5.97
C GLY A 141 6.05 6.87 4.98
N SER A 142 7.22 6.30 5.17
CA SER A 142 7.79 5.25 4.33
C SER A 142 7.09 3.90 4.55
N THR A 143 7.28 2.97 3.62
CA THR A 143 6.97 1.56 3.80
C THR A 143 8.26 0.79 4.11
N ARG A 144 8.33 0.19 5.30
CA ARG A 144 9.47 -0.60 5.74
C ARG A 144 9.16 -2.08 5.71
N PHE A 145 9.97 -2.85 5.00
CA PHE A 145 9.96 -4.32 5.05
C PHE A 145 10.86 -4.76 6.20
N THR A 146 10.24 -5.15 7.31
CA THR A 146 10.93 -5.34 8.59
C THR A 146 11.94 -6.50 8.57
N LYS A 147 11.66 -7.53 7.78
CA LYS A 147 12.52 -8.72 7.66
C LYS A 147 13.50 -8.67 6.48
N LEU A 148 13.40 -7.66 5.62
CA LEU A 148 14.30 -7.45 4.50
C LEU A 148 15.32 -6.34 4.75
N ASN A 149 15.18 -5.62 5.85
CA ASN A 149 15.94 -4.40 6.16
C ASN A 149 15.89 -3.41 4.98
N LYS A 150 14.70 -3.19 4.43
CA LYS A 150 14.43 -2.31 3.28
C LYS A 150 13.32 -1.34 3.60
N GLU A 151 13.48 -0.13 3.09
CA GLU A 151 12.55 0.96 3.30
C GLU A 151 12.35 1.73 1.99
N VAL A 152 11.10 1.98 1.65
CA VAL A 152 10.69 2.72 0.45
C VAL A 152 10.06 4.03 0.88
N SER A 153 10.69 5.14 0.51
CA SER A 153 10.20 6.49 0.83
C SER A 153 8.96 6.83 0.01
N ALA A 154 8.05 7.57 0.66
CA ALA A 154 6.84 8.08 0.04
C ALA A 154 7.18 9.25 -0.89
N VAL A 155 7.22 8.98 -2.19
CA VAL A 155 7.44 9.97 -3.25
C VAL A 155 6.24 9.95 -4.20
N GLN A 156 5.65 11.12 -4.46
CA GLN A 156 4.46 11.23 -5.31
C GLN A 156 4.65 10.53 -6.66
N GLY A 157 3.66 9.72 -7.02
CA GLY A 157 3.63 8.99 -8.30
C GLY A 157 4.44 7.69 -8.32
N LYS A 158 5.16 7.36 -7.25
CA LYS A 158 5.89 6.08 -7.14
C LYS A 158 4.93 4.94 -6.93
N LEU A 159 5.08 3.88 -7.72
CA LEU A 159 4.43 2.58 -7.51
C LEU A 159 5.40 1.65 -6.79
N LEU A 160 4.94 1.01 -5.73
CA LEU A 160 5.59 -0.11 -5.05
C LEU A 160 4.77 -1.37 -5.28
N VAL A 161 5.39 -2.43 -5.76
CA VAL A 161 4.76 -3.75 -5.94
C VAL A 161 5.55 -4.79 -5.15
N PHE A 162 4.84 -5.65 -4.43
CA PHE A 162 5.46 -6.77 -3.74
C PHE A 162 4.55 -7.98 -3.63
N ASP A 163 5.17 -9.16 -3.64
CA ASP A 163 4.48 -10.43 -3.43
C ASP A 163 4.21 -10.65 -1.94
N ASN A 164 3.00 -11.11 -1.64
CA ASN A 164 2.55 -11.46 -0.29
C ASN A 164 2.66 -12.97 0.00
N VAL A 165 2.85 -13.77 -1.04
CA VAL A 165 2.89 -15.23 -0.97
C VAL A 165 4.13 -15.77 -1.67
N TYR A 166 4.51 -16.99 -1.33
CA TYR A 166 5.57 -17.70 -2.06
C TYR A 166 5.13 -17.95 -3.51
N LYS A 167 6.09 -17.90 -4.43
CA LYS A 167 5.86 -18.07 -5.86
C LYS A 167 5.07 -19.35 -6.16
N ASN A 168 4.01 -19.22 -6.97
CA ASN A 168 3.12 -20.32 -7.36
C ASN A 168 2.39 -20.99 -6.20
N THR A 169 2.20 -20.29 -5.09
CA THR A 169 1.44 -20.77 -3.94
C THR A 169 0.44 -19.73 -3.46
N ILE A 170 -0.39 -20.11 -2.49
CA ILE A 170 -1.25 -19.20 -1.72
C ILE A 170 -0.73 -19.01 -0.29
N ASN A 171 0.47 -19.49 0.02
CA ASN A 171 1.05 -19.45 1.35
C ASN A 171 1.74 -18.12 1.59
N LYS A 172 1.41 -17.48 2.68
CA LYS A 172 1.99 -16.20 3.11
C LYS A 172 3.52 -16.26 3.13
N HIS A 173 4.16 -15.34 2.44
CA HIS A 173 5.61 -15.23 2.41
C HIS A 173 6.13 -14.60 3.70
N HIS A 174 6.96 -15.31 4.46
CA HIS A 174 7.43 -14.85 5.77
C HIS A 174 8.27 -13.57 5.74
N LEU A 175 8.86 -13.23 4.59
CA LEU A 175 9.64 -11.99 4.40
C LEU A 175 8.78 -10.81 3.89
N SER A 176 7.47 -11.00 3.63
CA SER A 176 6.60 -9.92 3.15
C SER A 176 6.06 -9.01 4.26
N GLU A 177 6.47 -9.24 5.51
CA GLU A 177 6.09 -8.37 6.61
C GLU A 177 6.57 -6.93 6.38
N HIS A 178 5.66 -5.98 6.51
CA HIS A 178 5.95 -4.57 6.28
C HIS A 178 5.16 -3.68 7.24
N ALA A 179 5.58 -2.41 7.33
CA ALA A 179 4.97 -1.40 8.18
C ALA A 179 4.87 -0.07 7.42
N GLY A 180 3.77 0.64 7.61
CA GLY A 180 3.66 2.06 7.28
C GLY A 180 4.24 2.89 8.43
N MET A 181 5.42 3.46 8.20
CA MET A 181 6.14 4.21 9.23
C MET A 181 5.43 5.51 9.57
N PRO A 182 5.51 5.96 10.83
CA PRO A 182 4.86 7.19 11.27
C PRO A 182 5.24 8.38 10.39
N VAL A 183 4.24 9.18 10.01
CA VAL A 183 4.47 10.49 9.41
C VAL A 183 4.98 11.43 10.49
N LYS A 184 6.15 12.02 10.29
CA LYS A 184 6.74 12.96 11.24
C LYS A 184 6.32 14.39 10.92
N PRO A 185 6.14 15.25 11.95
CA PRO A 185 5.94 16.66 11.72
C PRO A 185 7.21 17.25 11.08
N LEU A 186 7.03 18.17 10.13
CA LEU A 186 8.14 18.95 9.61
C LEU A 186 8.81 19.68 10.78
N GLN A 187 10.12 19.53 10.92
CA GLN A 187 10.87 20.30 11.91
C GLN A 187 10.70 21.79 11.57
N PRO A 188 10.39 22.65 12.54
CA PRO A 188 10.39 24.09 12.30
C PRO A 188 11.78 24.46 11.77
N TYR A 189 11.82 25.24 10.70
CA TYR A 189 13.07 25.76 10.11
C TYR A 189 13.93 26.37 11.22
N SER A 190 15.06 25.76 11.52
CA SER A 190 16.05 26.33 12.42
C SER A 190 16.88 27.34 11.61
N PRO A 191 16.79 28.65 11.86
CA PRO A 191 17.54 29.63 11.10
C PRO A 191 19.07 29.52 11.25
N ASN A 192 19.55 28.61 12.09
CA ASN A 192 20.97 28.37 12.36
C ASN A 192 21.55 27.13 11.67
N ALA A 193 20.83 26.48 10.78
CA ALA A 193 21.36 25.38 9.97
C ALA A 193 22.02 25.92 8.68
N HIS A 194 22.97 26.85 8.83
CA HIS A 194 23.96 27.12 7.80
C HIS A 194 25.12 26.16 7.99
N ARG A 195 25.15 25.09 7.19
CA ARG A 195 26.39 24.41 6.83
C ARG A 195 26.34 23.93 5.39
#